data_4720120aeca20f939b0bc87efcdadc9e
#
_entry.id   4720120aeca20f939b0bc87efcdadc9e
#
_cell.length_a   1.000
_cell.length_b   1.000
_cell.length_c   1.000
_cell.angle_alpha   90.00
_cell.angle_beta   90.00
_cell.angle_gamma   90.00
#
_symmetry.space_group_name_H-M   'P 1'
#
loop_
_entity.id
_entity.type
_entity.pdbx_description
1 polymer ?
#
loop_
_entity_poly.entity_id
_entity_poly.type
_entity_poly.pdbx_seq_one_letter_code
_entity_poly.pdbx_strand_id
1 'polypeptide(L)'
;EQGYPFVMKFDKSGKVTIAGNNSVSTGGVYKEESSTYDFVQDMSVVLTFDTYNEIFHEFSSPQTDGVGHGGDYEFQMKGMSADKDTIYVMGKKSGIDMRLVRFPMGAQYTDAAGATETVGSWADYFKAIEANTARLFNNKISGYALSSGDETFDVDGLGVGVMALTPVGLSEIEAASRTYYRGIIVNLDNTIRLSSPFK
;
A
#
# COMPACT_ATOMS: atom_id res chain seq x y z
N GLU A 1 -9.96 -4.51 2.12
CA GLU A 1 -8.58 -4.95 1.80
C GLU A 1 -7.61 -3.91 2.33
N GLN A 2 -6.61 -4.32 3.08
CA GLN A 2 -5.56 -3.46 3.61
C GLN A 2 -4.48 -3.25 2.55
N GLY A 3 -3.93 -2.02 2.45
CA GLY A 3 -2.75 -1.74 1.63
C GLY A 3 -1.46 -2.03 2.39
N TYR A 4 -0.48 -2.62 1.72
CA TYR A 4 0.84 -2.93 2.29
C TYR A 4 1.92 -2.25 1.47
N PRO A 5 2.71 -1.33 2.06
CA PRO A 5 3.87 -0.74 1.39
C PRO A 5 5.04 -1.72 1.37
N PHE A 6 5.74 -1.75 0.22
CA PHE A 6 7.03 -2.42 0.07
C PHE A 6 8.05 -1.42 -0.44
N VAL A 7 9.32 -1.63 -0.11
CA VAL A 7 10.44 -0.93 -0.72
C VAL A 7 11.25 -1.93 -1.52
N MET A 8 11.61 -1.57 -2.75
CA MET A 8 12.31 -2.46 -3.67
C MET A 8 13.52 -1.77 -4.29
N LYS A 9 14.63 -2.48 -4.41
CA LYS A 9 15.82 -2.05 -5.13
C LYS A 9 16.14 -3.06 -6.22
N PHE A 10 16.07 -2.61 -7.45
CA PHE A 10 16.41 -3.38 -8.64
C PHE A 10 17.85 -3.07 -9.06
N ASP A 11 18.62 -4.08 -9.38
CA ASP A 11 19.94 -3.90 -9.99
C ASP A 11 19.98 -4.46 -11.42
N LYS A 12 20.99 -4.07 -12.16
CA LYS A 12 21.13 -4.44 -13.58
C LYS A 12 21.48 -5.92 -13.80
N SER A 13 21.79 -6.67 -12.75
CA SER A 13 22.12 -8.10 -12.83
C SER A 13 20.86 -8.99 -12.74
N GLY A 14 19.66 -8.40 -12.64
CA GLY A 14 18.41 -9.13 -12.42
C GLY A 14 18.16 -9.47 -10.96
N LYS A 15 18.93 -8.87 -10.03
CA LYS A 15 18.69 -9.01 -8.59
C LYS A 15 17.75 -7.93 -8.09
N VAL A 16 16.79 -8.32 -7.25
CA VAL A 16 15.94 -7.40 -6.49
C VAL A 16 16.12 -7.63 -5.01
N THR A 17 16.20 -6.56 -4.22
CA THR A 17 16.08 -6.61 -2.77
C THR A 17 14.74 -5.99 -2.41
N ILE A 18 13.94 -6.69 -1.61
CA ILE A 18 12.60 -6.26 -1.18
C ILE A 18 12.63 -6.11 0.33
N ALA A 19 12.07 -5.02 0.82
CA ALA A 19 11.86 -4.78 2.24
C ALA A 19 10.37 -4.61 2.54
N GLY A 20 9.97 -5.09 3.69
CA GLY A 20 8.62 -4.96 4.23
C GLY A 20 8.62 -4.83 5.75
N ASN A 21 7.52 -4.30 6.26
CA ASN A 21 7.16 -4.30 7.67
C ASN A 21 5.64 -4.48 7.75
N ASN A 22 5.19 -5.71 7.91
CA ASN A 22 3.77 -6.03 7.89
C ASN A 22 3.48 -7.31 8.69
N SER A 23 2.24 -7.51 9.08
CA SER A 23 1.82 -8.69 9.86
C SER A 23 1.73 -9.98 9.03
N VAL A 24 1.67 -9.89 7.70
CA VAL A 24 1.46 -11.04 6.81
C VAL A 24 2.74 -11.84 6.63
N SER A 25 3.81 -11.19 6.16
CA SER A 25 5.04 -11.89 5.75
C SER A 25 6.25 -11.60 6.64
N THR A 26 6.21 -10.53 7.45
CA THR A 26 7.36 -10.16 8.28
C THR A 26 7.11 -10.29 9.77
N GLY A 27 5.89 -10.62 10.18
CA GLY A 27 5.50 -10.70 11.59
C GLY A 27 5.46 -9.34 12.30
N GLY A 28 5.24 -8.25 11.56
CA GLY A 28 5.18 -6.89 12.10
C GLY A 28 6.54 -6.28 12.43
N VAL A 29 7.63 -6.82 11.88
CA VAL A 29 8.98 -6.28 12.04
C VAL A 29 9.59 -5.99 10.67
N TYR A 30 10.51 -5.03 10.64
CA TYR A 30 11.26 -4.73 9.42
C TYR A 30 12.15 -5.90 9.01
N LYS A 31 12.03 -6.32 7.75
CA LYS A 31 12.89 -7.33 7.13
C LYS A 31 13.26 -6.94 5.71
N GLU A 32 14.42 -7.42 5.26
CA GLU A 32 14.88 -7.34 3.87
C GLU A 32 15.20 -8.74 3.35
N GLU A 33 14.88 -9.00 2.11
CA GLU A 33 15.23 -10.25 1.42
C GLU A 33 15.57 -9.97 -0.04
N SER A 34 16.52 -10.73 -0.58
CA SER A 34 16.94 -10.61 -1.98
C SER A 34 16.49 -11.82 -2.78
N SER A 35 15.99 -11.55 -3.97
CA SER A 35 15.58 -12.53 -4.97
C SER A 35 15.93 -12.05 -6.38
N THR A 36 15.37 -12.64 -7.40
CA THR A 36 15.59 -12.27 -8.81
C THR A 36 14.33 -11.73 -9.44
N TYR A 37 14.51 -10.88 -10.44
CA TYR A 37 13.46 -10.38 -11.31
C TYR A 37 13.89 -10.47 -12.78
N ASP A 38 12.91 -10.52 -13.68
CA ASP A 38 13.13 -10.42 -15.10
C ASP A 38 12.00 -9.63 -15.77
N PHE A 39 12.23 -9.24 -17.03
CA PHE A 39 11.22 -8.69 -17.91
C PHE A 39 10.94 -9.68 -19.03
N VAL A 40 9.74 -10.23 -19.06
CA VAL A 40 9.30 -11.15 -20.09
C VAL A 40 8.33 -10.50 -21.05
N GLN A 41 8.38 -10.90 -22.33
CA GLN A 41 7.44 -10.47 -23.33
C GLN A 41 6.26 -11.46 -23.35
N ASP A 42 5.12 -10.99 -22.87
CA ASP A 42 3.84 -11.67 -23.04
C ASP A 42 2.88 -10.58 -23.53
N MET A 43 1.85 -10.70 -24.20
CA MET A 43 0.96 -9.65 -24.77
C MET A 43 1.39 -8.19 -24.50
N SER A 44 2.14 -7.95 -23.43
CA SER A 44 2.82 -6.70 -23.02
C SER A 44 4.16 -7.05 -22.34
N VAL A 45 4.95 -6.05 -21.95
CA VAL A 45 6.11 -6.26 -21.08
C VAL A 45 5.61 -6.55 -19.65
N VAL A 46 6.05 -7.67 -19.10
CA VAL A 46 5.70 -8.13 -17.76
C VAL A 46 6.96 -8.12 -16.88
N LEU A 47 6.92 -7.41 -15.77
CA LEU A 47 7.89 -7.55 -14.68
C LEU A 47 7.51 -8.80 -13.88
N THR A 48 8.40 -9.78 -13.79
CA THR A 48 8.22 -11.00 -13.03
C THR A 48 9.26 -11.14 -11.93
N PHE A 49 8.85 -11.69 -10.78
CA PHE A 49 9.73 -12.02 -9.67
C PHE A 49 9.91 -13.55 -9.67
N ASP A 50 11.06 -14.00 -10.21
CA ASP A 50 11.26 -15.41 -10.59
C ASP A 50 11.63 -16.33 -9.45
N THR A 51 12.32 -15.79 -8.43
CA THR A 51 12.75 -16.56 -7.26
C THR A 51 11.86 -16.20 -6.09
N TYR A 52 11.43 -17.23 -5.34
CA TYR A 52 10.60 -17.03 -4.15
C TYR A 52 11.27 -16.05 -3.18
N ASN A 53 10.47 -15.10 -2.70
CA ASN A 53 10.83 -14.10 -1.71
C ASN A 53 9.74 -14.11 -0.64
N GLU A 54 10.08 -14.48 0.59
CA GLU A 54 9.10 -14.65 1.69
C GLU A 54 8.31 -13.36 1.96
N ILE A 55 8.98 -12.19 1.83
CA ILE A 55 8.33 -10.90 2.11
C ILE A 55 7.24 -10.59 1.11
N PHE A 56 7.44 -10.95 -0.16
CA PHE A 56 6.58 -10.54 -1.26
C PHE A 56 5.64 -11.64 -1.76
N HIS A 57 6.16 -12.85 -1.97
CA HIS A 57 5.37 -13.97 -2.51
C HIS A 57 4.32 -14.50 -1.55
N GLU A 58 4.49 -14.28 -0.22
CA GLU A 58 3.49 -14.66 0.77
C GLU A 58 2.11 -14.07 0.46
N PHE A 59 2.08 -12.86 -0.13
CA PHE A 59 0.82 -12.22 -0.56
C PHE A 59 0.16 -12.91 -1.76
N SER A 60 0.91 -13.63 -2.58
CA SER A 60 0.41 -14.40 -3.72
C SER A 60 0.13 -15.86 -3.39
N SER A 61 0.63 -16.35 -2.25
CA SER A 61 0.43 -17.71 -1.79
C SER A 61 -1.01 -17.94 -1.36
N PRO A 62 -1.65 -19.06 -1.77
CA PRO A 62 -2.95 -19.42 -1.24
C PRO A 62 -2.79 -19.84 0.24
N GLN A 63 -3.56 -19.24 1.11
CA GLN A 63 -3.74 -19.72 2.47
C GLN A 63 -4.73 -20.89 2.48
N THR A 64 -4.86 -21.59 3.62
CA THR A 64 -5.81 -22.70 3.80
C THR A 64 -7.21 -22.33 3.28
N ASP A 65 -7.87 -23.25 2.59
CA ASP A 65 -9.24 -23.14 2.07
C ASP A 65 -9.46 -22.12 0.94
N GLY A 66 -8.41 -21.80 0.17
CA GLY A 66 -8.53 -20.91 -0.99
C GLY A 66 -8.65 -19.43 -0.63
N VAL A 67 -8.46 -19.08 0.62
CA VAL A 67 -8.39 -17.69 1.09
C VAL A 67 -6.92 -17.25 1.06
N GLY A 68 -6.58 -16.28 0.23
CA GLY A 68 -5.25 -15.66 0.15
C GLY A 68 -5.36 -14.15 0.16
N HIS A 69 -4.22 -13.48 0.25
CA HIS A 69 -4.17 -12.01 0.22
C HIS A 69 -4.38 -11.43 -1.19
N GLY A 70 -4.48 -12.27 -2.22
CA GLY A 70 -4.75 -11.85 -3.60
C GLY A 70 -3.61 -11.09 -4.26
N GLY A 71 -2.38 -11.22 -3.74
CA GLY A 71 -1.21 -10.59 -4.31
C GLY A 71 -0.78 -11.23 -5.65
N ASP A 72 0.04 -10.49 -6.37
CA ASP A 72 0.67 -10.90 -7.62
C ASP A 72 2.19 -10.88 -7.49
N TYR A 73 2.87 -11.68 -8.29
CA TYR A 73 4.32 -11.63 -8.50
C TYR A 73 4.69 -11.39 -9.97
N GLU A 74 3.69 -11.22 -10.83
CA GLU A 74 3.82 -10.83 -12.23
C GLU A 74 3.00 -9.56 -12.49
N PHE A 75 3.63 -8.55 -13.09
CA PHE A 75 3.02 -7.23 -13.27
C PHE A 75 3.16 -6.74 -14.71
N GLN A 76 2.06 -6.47 -15.37
CA GLN A 76 2.05 -5.83 -16.68
C GLN A 76 2.48 -4.37 -16.54
N MET A 77 3.44 -3.95 -17.37
CA MET A 77 3.89 -2.56 -17.43
C MET A 77 2.85 -1.73 -18.18
N LYS A 78 2.29 -0.71 -17.51
CA LYS A 78 1.24 0.17 -18.09
C LYS A 78 1.81 1.50 -18.59
N GLY A 79 2.94 1.94 -18.04
CA GLY A 79 3.56 3.20 -18.43
C GLY A 79 4.33 3.84 -17.28
N MET A 80 4.72 5.09 -17.49
CA MET A 80 5.50 5.87 -16.53
C MET A 80 5.00 7.31 -16.52
N SER A 81 5.11 7.99 -15.36
CA SER A 81 4.84 9.42 -15.26
C SER A 81 5.82 10.26 -16.06
N ALA A 82 5.43 11.47 -16.42
CA ALA A 82 6.25 12.38 -17.24
C ALA A 82 7.59 12.75 -16.58
N ASP A 83 7.61 12.86 -15.25
CA ASP A 83 8.80 13.10 -14.42
C ASP A 83 9.65 11.84 -14.19
N LYS A 84 9.17 10.66 -14.63
CA LYS A 84 9.81 9.37 -14.47
C LYS A 84 9.97 8.91 -13.01
N ASP A 85 9.19 9.45 -12.11
CA ASP A 85 9.23 9.10 -10.68
C ASP A 85 8.20 8.04 -10.29
N THR A 86 7.26 7.74 -11.19
CA THR A 86 6.25 6.71 -10.97
C THR A 86 6.13 5.77 -12.18
N ILE A 87 6.18 4.49 -11.93
CA ILE A 87 5.89 3.43 -12.91
C ILE A 87 4.53 2.84 -12.56
N TYR A 88 3.63 2.78 -13.54
CA TYR A 88 2.31 2.18 -13.40
C TYR A 88 2.36 0.73 -13.85
N VAL A 89 1.89 -0.16 -13.00
CA VAL A 89 1.84 -1.60 -13.26
C VAL A 89 0.46 -2.15 -12.90
N MET A 90 0.11 -3.30 -13.45
CA MET A 90 -1.12 -4.01 -13.12
C MET A 90 -0.80 -5.47 -12.82
N GLY A 91 -1.27 -5.98 -11.72
CA GLY A 91 -1.15 -7.40 -11.36
C GLY A 91 -1.75 -8.29 -12.45
N LYS A 92 -1.00 -9.24 -12.96
CA LYS A 92 -1.41 -10.10 -14.09
C LYS A 92 -2.57 -11.02 -13.71
N LYS A 93 -2.57 -11.51 -12.47
CA LYS A 93 -3.59 -12.40 -11.92
C LYS A 93 -4.79 -11.63 -11.36
N SER A 94 -4.52 -10.60 -10.56
CA SER A 94 -5.55 -9.86 -9.85
C SER A 94 -6.23 -8.77 -10.68
N GLY A 95 -5.54 -8.24 -11.70
CA GLY A 95 -5.98 -7.06 -12.45
C GLY A 95 -5.92 -5.76 -11.64
N ILE A 96 -5.26 -5.76 -10.48
CA ILE A 96 -5.18 -4.61 -9.59
C ILE A 96 -4.08 -3.66 -10.07
N ASP A 97 -4.43 -2.38 -10.22
CA ASP A 97 -3.47 -1.33 -10.55
C ASP A 97 -2.59 -0.97 -9.35
N MET A 98 -1.29 -0.92 -9.58
CA MET A 98 -0.28 -0.58 -8.59
C MET A 98 0.69 0.48 -9.13
N ARG A 99 1.47 1.06 -8.23
CA ARG A 99 2.47 2.07 -8.57
C ARG A 99 3.80 1.72 -7.89
N LEU A 100 4.87 1.78 -8.67
CA LEU A 100 6.24 1.82 -8.16
C LEU A 100 6.67 3.28 -8.16
N VAL A 101 6.84 3.86 -6.99
CA VAL A 101 7.20 5.28 -6.81
C VAL A 101 8.66 5.34 -6.38
N ARG A 102 9.41 6.33 -6.90
CA ARG A 102 10.80 6.55 -6.48
C ARG A 102 10.89 6.66 -4.97
N PHE A 103 11.85 5.95 -4.38
CA PHE A 103 12.05 5.97 -2.93
C PHE A 103 12.39 7.39 -2.44
N PRO A 104 11.68 7.91 -1.43
CA PRO A 104 11.80 9.30 -0.99
C PRO A 104 12.97 9.52 -0.02
N MET A 105 14.19 9.16 -0.43
CA MET A 105 15.40 9.39 0.36
C MET A 105 15.56 10.88 0.68
N GLY A 106 15.82 11.21 1.94
CA GLY A 106 15.96 12.58 2.39
C GLY A 106 14.63 13.31 2.70
N ALA A 107 13.48 12.69 2.46
CA ALA A 107 12.20 13.26 2.86
C ALA A 107 12.11 13.42 4.38
N GLN A 108 11.50 14.50 4.83
CA GLN A 108 11.25 14.74 6.25
C GLN A 108 9.92 14.14 6.69
N TYR A 109 9.87 13.66 7.92
CA TYR A 109 8.64 13.20 8.55
C TYR A 109 8.64 13.61 10.03
N THR A 110 7.48 13.55 10.66
CA THR A 110 7.36 13.77 12.11
C THR A 110 7.24 12.42 12.80
N ASP A 111 8.08 12.13 13.76
CA ASP A 111 8.04 10.89 14.52
C ASP A 111 6.85 10.84 15.53
N ALA A 112 6.73 9.74 16.27
CA ALA A 112 5.68 9.55 17.26
C ALA A 112 5.81 10.53 18.47
N ALA A 113 7.00 11.03 18.72
CA ALA A 113 7.27 12.02 19.78
C ALA A 113 7.06 13.48 19.33
N GLY A 114 6.81 13.71 18.03
CA GLY A 114 6.63 15.03 17.44
C GLY A 114 7.91 15.68 16.92
N ALA A 115 9.04 14.97 16.93
CA ALA A 115 10.30 15.46 16.38
C ALA A 115 10.32 15.34 14.85
N THR A 116 11.04 16.26 14.20
CA THR A 116 11.27 16.16 12.74
C THR A 116 12.49 15.30 12.47
N GLU A 117 12.27 14.22 11.74
CA GLU A 117 13.26 13.23 11.35
C GLU A 117 13.40 13.19 9.83
N THR A 118 14.47 12.54 9.35
CA THR A 118 14.75 12.40 7.92
C THR A 118 14.82 10.92 7.54
N VAL A 119 14.21 10.56 6.41
CA VAL A 119 14.30 9.21 5.84
C VAL A 119 15.72 9.01 5.30
N GLY A 120 16.59 8.40 6.10
CA GLY A 120 17.98 8.04 5.76
C GLY A 120 18.15 6.58 5.34
N SER A 121 17.13 5.76 5.58
CA SER A 121 17.14 4.33 5.26
C SER A 121 15.73 3.81 4.95
N TRP A 122 15.64 2.58 4.45
CA TRP A 122 14.35 1.91 4.28
C TRP A 122 13.63 1.66 5.60
N ALA A 123 14.36 1.34 6.65
CA ALA A 123 13.79 1.19 7.98
C ALA A 123 13.16 2.49 8.50
N ASP A 124 13.78 3.64 8.23
CA ASP A 124 13.21 4.95 8.60
C ASP A 124 11.92 5.25 7.83
N TYR A 125 11.84 4.83 6.56
CA TYR A 125 10.62 4.95 5.77
C TYR A 125 9.45 4.20 6.43
N PHE A 126 9.65 2.95 6.87
CA PHE A 126 8.61 2.18 7.54
C PHE A 126 8.22 2.80 8.90
N LYS A 127 9.19 3.28 9.69
CA LYS A 127 8.91 4.03 10.93
C LYS A 127 8.08 5.28 10.66
N ALA A 128 8.38 6.00 9.59
CA ALA A 128 7.65 7.20 9.21
C ALA A 128 6.19 6.89 8.82
N ILE A 129 5.97 5.83 8.04
CA ILE A 129 4.62 5.36 7.68
C ILE A 129 3.84 4.93 8.93
N GLU A 130 4.47 4.20 9.84
CA GLU A 130 3.85 3.80 11.12
C GLU A 130 3.49 5.02 11.98
N ALA A 131 4.39 5.99 12.13
CA ALA A 131 4.16 7.21 12.89
C ALA A 131 3.01 8.03 12.31
N ASN A 132 2.95 8.19 10.98
CA ASN A 132 1.87 8.88 10.30
C ASN A 132 0.53 8.15 10.47
N THR A 133 0.55 6.82 10.32
CA THR A 133 -0.64 5.98 10.51
C THR A 133 -1.15 6.09 11.94
N ALA A 134 -0.27 5.98 12.94
CA ALA A 134 -0.64 6.09 14.34
C ALA A 134 -1.23 7.47 14.67
N ARG A 135 -0.65 8.56 14.15
CA ARG A 135 -1.22 9.92 14.34
C ARG A 135 -2.60 10.05 13.72
N LEU A 136 -2.79 9.55 12.52
CA LEU A 136 -4.07 9.58 11.85
C LEU A 136 -5.16 8.90 12.68
N PHE A 137 -4.88 7.70 13.20
CA PHE A 137 -5.83 6.95 14.02
C PHE A 137 -5.98 7.50 15.44
N ASN A 138 -4.90 7.97 16.09
CA ASN A 138 -4.94 8.54 17.45
C ASN A 138 -5.67 9.89 17.48
N ASN A 139 -5.57 10.69 16.40
CA ASN A 139 -6.29 11.97 16.29
C ASN A 139 -7.76 11.79 15.89
N LYS A 140 -8.25 10.54 15.90
CA LYS A 140 -9.61 10.15 15.53
C LYS A 140 -10.00 10.74 14.17
N ILE A 141 -9.85 9.99 13.12
CA ILE A 141 -10.36 10.36 11.78
C ILE A 141 -11.88 10.54 11.81
N SER A 142 -12.54 10.06 12.87
CA SER A 142 -13.97 10.25 13.11
C SER A 142 -14.34 11.73 13.15
N GLY A 143 -15.28 12.11 12.33
CA GLY A 143 -15.76 13.49 12.17
C GLY A 143 -15.18 14.24 10.99
N TYR A 144 -14.35 13.60 10.15
CA TYR A 144 -14.00 14.13 8.83
C TYR A 144 -15.02 13.65 7.78
N ALA A 145 -15.28 14.49 6.80
CA ALA A 145 -16.09 14.16 5.65
C ALA A 145 -15.21 14.01 4.40
N LEU A 146 -15.42 12.96 3.64
CA LEU A 146 -14.82 12.76 2.32
C LEU A 146 -15.90 12.99 1.26
N SER A 147 -15.64 13.87 0.30
CA SER A 147 -16.55 14.08 -0.84
C SER A 147 -16.01 13.42 -2.10
N SER A 148 -16.88 12.73 -2.83
CA SER A 148 -16.60 12.16 -4.13
C SER A 148 -17.78 12.43 -5.07
N GLY A 149 -17.58 13.31 -6.04
CA GLY A 149 -18.70 13.82 -6.86
C GLY A 149 -19.71 14.57 -5.99
N ASP A 150 -20.98 14.22 -6.10
CA ASP A 150 -22.10 14.81 -5.34
C ASP A 150 -22.35 14.09 -4.01
N GLU A 151 -21.60 13.03 -3.70
CA GLU A 151 -21.78 12.26 -2.46
C GLU A 151 -20.77 12.70 -1.40
N THR A 152 -21.23 12.76 -0.15
CA THR A 152 -20.41 13.01 1.03
C THR A 152 -20.50 11.82 1.97
N PHE A 153 -19.37 11.43 2.55
CA PHE A 153 -19.25 10.29 3.44
C PHE A 153 -18.66 10.73 4.78
N ASP A 154 -19.23 10.27 5.86
CA ASP A 154 -18.59 10.30 7.17
C ASP A 154 -17.47 9.26 7.22
N VAL A 155 -16.35 9.63 7.82
CA VAL A 155 -15.13 8.80 7.90
C VAL A 155 -14.91 8.35 9.33
N ASP A 156 -14.80 7.04 9.53
CA ASP A 156 -14.40 6.43 10.80
C ASP A 156 -13.17 5.54 10.63
N GLY A 157 -12.17 5.74 11.48
CA GLY A 157 -11.00 4.86 11.55
C GLY A 157 -11.30 3.62 12.39
N LEU A 158 -11.18 2.43 11.79
CA LEU A 158 -11.47 1.15 12.45
C LEU A 158 -10.21 0.42 12.96
N GLY A 159 -9.10 1.10 13.09
CA GLY A 159 -7.82 0.50 13.46
C GLY A 159 -6.81 0.55 12.31
N VAL A 160 -5.69 -0.13 12.46
CA VAL A 160 -4.53 0.03 11.59
C VAL A 160 -4.87 -0.27 10.12
N GLY A 161 -4.81 0.77 9.30
CA GLY A 161 -4.90 0.64 7.84
C GLY A 161 -6.29 0.42 7.24
N VAL A 162 -7.39 0.59 8.01
CA VAL A 162 -8.76 0.47 7.49
C VAL A 162 -9.61 1.65 7.94
N MET A 163 -10.39 2.22 7.01
CA MET A 163 -11.43 3.20 7.32
C MET A 163 -12.80 2.71 6.87
N ALA A 164 -13.83 3.11 7.61
CA ALA A 164 -15.23 3.01 7.21
C ALA A 164 -15.68 4.34 6.61
N LEU A 165 -16.43 4.27 5.53
CA LEU A 165 -17.00 5.40 4.81
C LEU A 165 -18.50 5.21 4.73
N THR A 166 -19.25 6.02 5.44
CA THR A 166 -20.70 5.95 5.52
C THR A 166 -21.32 7.16 4.81
N PRO A 167 -22.19 6.97 3.80
CA PRO A 167 -22.87 8.10 3.16
C PRO A 167 -23.64 8.93 4.17
N VAL A 168 -23.49 10.25 4.10
CA VAL A 168 -24.17 11.20 5.00
C VAL A 168 -25.68 11.24 4.70
N GLY A 169 -26.48 11.42 5.74
CA GLY A 169 -27.94 11.62 5.62
C GLY A 169 -28.76 10.33 5.55
N LEU A 170 -28.13 9.18 5.80
CA LEU A 170 -28.84 7.91 5.90
C LEU A 170 -29.38 7.65 7.30
N SER A 171 -30.47 6.89 7.41
CA SER A 171 -30.90 6.28 8.67
C SER A 171 -29.87 5.24 9.16
N GLU A 172 -29.84 4.90 10.46
CA GLU A 172 -28.93 3.90 11.01
C GLU A 172 -29.02 2.53 10.30
N ILE A 173 -30.22 2.12 9.90
CA ILE A 173 -30.45 0.86 9.19
C ILE A 173 -29.85 0.90 7.79
N GLU A 174 -30.01 2.01 7.06
CA GLU A 174 -29.41 2.19 5.73
C GLU A 174 -27.91 2.33 5.82
N ALA A 175 -27.39 3.07 6.79
CA ALA A 175 -25.97 3.21 7.06
C ALA A 175 -25.29 1.86 7.28
N ALA A 176 -25.88 0.98 8.09
CA ALA A 176 -25.35 -0.36 8.35
C ALA A 176 -25.18 -1.23 7.09
N SER A 177 -26.03 -1.02 6.07
CA SER A 177 -25.97 -1.76 4.81
C SER A 177 -25.16 -1.07 3.71
N ARG A 178 -24.84 0.22 3.87
CA ARG A 178 -24.16 1.05 2.86
C ARG A 178 -22.82 1.62 3.31
N THR A 179 -22.28 1.18 4.44
CA THR A 179 -20.92 1.53 4.86
C THR A 179 -19.90 0.77 4.02
N TYR A 180 -18.97 1.51 3.45
CA TYR A 180 -17.87 0.96 2.65
C TYR A 180 -16.60 0.88 3.50
N TYR A 181 -15.96 -0.27 3.52
CA TYR A 181 -14.68 -0.47 4.19
C TYR A 181 -13.55 -0.39 3.17
N ARG A 182 -12.53 0.43 3.46
CA ARG A 182 -11.38 0.62 2.58
C ARG A 182 -10.09 0.49 3.35
N GLY A 183 -9.17 -0.30 2.79
CA GLY A 183 -7.78 -0.27 3.21
C GLY A 183 -7.15 1.06 2.83
N ILE A 184 -6.28 1.58 3.68
CA ILE A 184 -5.57 2.82 3.46
C ILE A 184 -4.08 2.65 3.62
N ILE A 185 -3.33 3.46 2.87
CA ILE A 185 -1.90 3.70 3.10
C ILE A 185 -1.77 5.19 3.39
N VAL A 186 -1.11 5.53 4.50
CA VAL A 186 -0.78 6.90 4.84
C VAL A 186 0.62 7.19 4.30
N ASN A 187 0.73 8.15 3.40
CA ASN A 187 2.01 8.52 2.80
C ASN A 187 2.85 9.40 3.75
N LEU A 188 4.12 9.63 3.40
CA LEU A 188 5.03 10.48 4.18
C LEU A 188 4.57 11.94 4.28
N ASP A 189 3.90 12.46 3.26
CA ASP A 189 3.32 13.80 3.19
C ASP A 189 1.98 13.94 3.91
N ASN A 190 1.59 12.93 4.71
CA ASN A 190 0.30 12.81 5.40
C ASN A 190 -0.93 12.71 4.46
N THR A 191 -0.74 12.52 3.17
CA THR A 191 -1.86 12.18 2.29
C THR A 191 -2.27 10.71 2.49
N ILE A 192 -3.54 10.43 2.23
CA ILE A 192 -4.11 9.08 2.33
C ILE A 192 -4.32 8.54 0.92
N ARG A 193 -3.94 7.30 0.72
CA ARG A 193 -4.26 6.54 -0.48
C ARG A 193 -5.20 5.39 -0.13
N LEU A 194 -6.29 5.27 -0.87
CA LEU A 194 -7.23 4.17 -0.73
C LEU A 194 -6.72 2.93 -1.48
N SER A 195 -6.99 1.74 -0.93
CA SER A 195 -6.63 0.44 -1.54
C SER A 195 -7.39 0.18 -2.84
N SER A 196 -8.57 0.76 -2.99
CA SER A 196 -9.35 0.70 -4.24
C SER A 196 -9.99 2.05 -4.51
N PRO A 197 -10.17 2.43 -5.80
CA PRO A 197 -10.83 3.69 -6.13
C PRO A 197 -12.26 3.74 -5.58
N PHE A 198 -12.69 4.93 -5.22
CA PHE A 198 -14.09 5.25 -5.06
C PHE A 198 -14.73 5.26 -6.45
N LYS A 199 -15.80 4.49 -6.62
CA LYS A 199 -16.62 4.58 -7.82
C LYS A 199 -17.63 5.69 -7.69
#